data_483f4a44c54450c713ea54f6210c250b
#
_entry.id   483f4a44c54450c713ea54f6210c250b
#
_cell.length_a   1.000
_cell.length_b   1.000
_cell.length_c   1.000
_cell.angle_alpha   90.00
_cell.angle_beta   90.00
_cell.angle_gamma   90.00
#
_symmetry.space_group_name_H-M   'P 1'
#
loop_
_entity.id
_entity.type
_entity.pdbx_description
1 polymer ?
#
loop_
_entity_poly.entity_id
_entity_poly.type
_entity_poly.pdbx_seq_one_letter_code
_entity_poly.pdbx_strand_id
1 'polypeptide(L)'
;MLHTWTALLLLSLGFAQTISPKRPVSTYSIVARDPDTGQLGVAVQSHWFSVGPLVAWAESGVGAVATQSFIDPNYGPLGLELMKAGRTAQEAMDALISTDAGKDVRQVGMIDADGNTAVFTGNSTIPYAGHKMGKNYSVQANLMEKSTVWDAMAHAFESSDGDLAEKLLVALEAAQNEGGDIRGKQSAAILVVSGEATGFPWVDRIFDLRIADHPTPVKELRRLVQLKRAYLKLNEGDEWVTKHQMEKAVSAYEEATSLVEDKQTNGEAPFWVGVTLVEAHQIKESFPYFRRAYRQDESWAELINRLPAAGLLPEDKKLLKQIIKEMKK
;
A
#
# COMPACT_ATOMS: atom_id res chain seq x y z
N MET A 1 42.39 39.78 -50.46
CA MET A 1 41.86 38.39 -50.47
C MET A 1 41.64 37.97 -49.03
N LEU A 2 40.41 38.11 -48.55
CA LEU A 2 40.03 37.66 -47.18
C LEU A 2 39.46 36.23 -47.32
N HIS A 3 40.06 35.27 -46.62
CA HIS A 3 39.54 33.91 -46.50
C HIS A 3 38.73 33.79 -45.24
N THR A 4 37.40 33.72 -45.37
CA THR A 4 36.48 33.42 -44.28
C THR A 4 36.43 31.92 -44.09
N TRP A 5 36.88 31.45 -42.89
CA TRP A 5 36.70 30.05 -42.46
C TRP A 5 35.35 29.93 -41.72
N THR A 6 34.42 29.25 -42.34
CA THR A 6 33.15 28.91 -41.67
C THR A 6 33.35 27.59 -40.90
N ALA A 7 33.39 27.67 -39.57
CA ALA A 7 33.44 26.51 -38.72
C ALA A 7 32.01 25.93 -38.56
N LEU A 8 31.80 24.73 -39.10
CA LEU A 8 30.59 23.97 -38.92
C LEU A 8 30.62 23.32 -37.54
N LEU A 9 29.81 23.81 -36.61
CA LEU A 9 29.58 23.15 -35.32
C LEU A 9 28.60 22.01 -35.48
N LEU A 10 29.08 20.76 -35.53
CA LEU A 10 28.28 19.56 -35.42
C LEU A 10 27.86 19.38 -33.95
N LEU A 11 26.63 19.78 -33.63
CA LEU A 11 25.99 19.37 -32.38
C LEU A 11 25.66 17.89 -32.49
N SER A 12 26.44 17.02 -31.85
CA SER A 12 26.06 15.64 -31.59
C SER A 12 24.98 15.63 -30.51
N LEU A 13 23.73 15.52 -30.90
CA LEU A 13 22.64 15.13 -30.02
C LEU A 13 22.91 13.69 -29.53
N GLY A 14 23.57 13.57 -28.41
CA GLY A 14 23.68 12.32 -27.69
C GLY A 14 22.29 11.92 -27.22
N PHE A 15 21.64 11.03 -27.92
CA PHE A 15 20.49 10.30 -27.38
C PHE A 15 20.99 9.55 -26.15
N ALA A 16 20.54 9.95 -24.96
CA ALA A 16 20.71 9.14 -23.76
C ALA A 16 20.01 7.81 -24.01
N GLN A 17 20.79 6.79 -24.35
CA GLN A 17 20.28 5.42 -24.36
C GLN A 17 19.85 5.11 -22.91
N THR A 18 18.56 5.04 -22.67
CA THR A 18 18.04 4.46 -21.44
C THR A 18 18.51 3.00 -21.43
N ILE A 19 19.46 2.70 -20.54
CA ILE A 19 19.95 1.34 -20.35
C ILE A 19 18.78 0.55 -19.75
N SER A 20 18.04 -0.17 -20.57
CA SER A 20 17.05 -1.14 -20.09
C SER A 20 17.77 -2.16 -19.18
N PRO A 21 17.28 -2.41 -17.97
CA PRO A 21 17.90 -3.39 -17.10
C PRO A 21 17.93 -4.75 -17.81
N LYS A 22 19.10 -5.38 -17.85
CA LYS A 22 19.28 -6.70 -18.52
C LYS A 22 18.59 -7.84 -17.75
N ARG A 23 18.09 -7.58 -16.54
CA ARG A 23 17.36 -8.55 -15.72
C ARG A 23 15.88 -8.14 -15.62
N PRO A 24 14.94 -9.06 -15.88
CA PRO A 24 13.51 -8.75 -15.77
C PRO A 24 13.09 -8.59 -14.30
N VAL A 25 12.23 -7.63 -14.04
CA VAL A 25 11.44 -7.54 -12.82
C VAL A 25 10.20 -8.42 -13.01
N SER A 26 10.42 -9.73 -13.00
CA SER A 26 9.35 -10.72 -13.17
C SER A 26 8.47 -10.72 -11.95
N THR A 27 7.15 -10.79 -12.15
CA THR A 27 6.24 -10.26 -11.15
C THR A 27 4.84 -10.76 -11.42
N TYR A 28 4.02 -10.83 -10.38
CA TYR A 28 2.58 -10.81 -10.51
C TYR A 28 2.01 -9.61 -9.76
N SER A 29 1.03 -8.98 -10.38
CA SER A 29 0.42 -7.76 -9.85
C SER A 29 -1.06 -7.65 -10.23
N ILE A 30 -1.75 -6.76 -9.55
CA ILE A 30 -3.14 -6.41 -9.80
C ILE A 30 -3.30 -4.89 -9.66
N VAL A 31 -4.06 -4.28 -10.55
CA VAL A 31 -4.63 -2.95 -10.38
C VAL A 31 -6.14 -3.06 -10.29
N ALA A 32 -6.76 -2.31 -9.37
CA ALA A 32 -8.21 -2.39 -9.19
C ALA A 32 -8.80 -1.08 -8.65
N ARG A 33 -10.11 -0.91 -8.87
CA ARG A 33 -10.95 0.14 -8.31
C ARG A 33 -12.10 -0.50 -7.55
N ASP A 34 -12.38 0.03 -6.37
CA ASP A 34 -13.61 -0.30 -5.65
C ASP A 34 -14.77 0.57 -6.20
N PRO A 35 -15.84 -0.04 -6.73
CA PRO A 35 -16.93 0.72 -7.34
C PRO A 35 -17.75 1.52 -6.32
N ASP A 36 -17.81 1.11 -5.06
CA ASP A 36 -18.65 1.72 -4.02
C ASP A 36 -17.94 2.91 -3.36
N THR A 37 -16.63 2.80 -3.11
CA THR A 37 -15.83 3.83 -2.44
C THR A 37 -15.02 4.70 -3.39
N GLY A 38 -14.88 4.28 -4.66
CA GLY A 38 -14.00 4.93 -5.64
C GLY A 38 -12.50 4.70 -5.38
N GLN A 39 -12.12 4.01 -4.31
CA GLN A 39 -10.72 3.72 -4.00
C GLN A 39 -10.01 3.06 -5.17
N LEU A 40 -8.75 3.44 -5.39
CA LEU A 40 -7.88 2.91 -6.43
C LEU A 40 -6.70 2.20 -5.77
N GLY A 41 -6.32 1.04 -6.30
CA GLY A 41 -5.26 0.27 -5.67
C GLY A 41 -4.42 -0.53 -6.64
N VAL A 42 -3.20 -0.83 -6.19
CA VAL A 42 -2.25 -1.72 -6.85
C VAL A 42 -1.54 -2.57 -5.83
N ALA A 43 -1.40 -3.86 -6.12
CA ALA A 43 -0.60 -4.76 -5.31
C ALA A 43 0.32 -5.61 -6.19
N VAL A 44 1.49 -5.97 -5.65
CA VAL A 44 2.57 -6.62 -6.40
C VAL A 44 3.42 -7.51 -5.51
N GLN A 45 3.91 -8.63 -6.08
CA GLN A 45 4.99 -9.44 -5.53
C GLN A 45 6.01 -9.78 -6.61
N SER A 46 7.29 -9.88 -6.24
CA SER A 46 8.37 -10.26 -7.15
C SER A 46 9.53 -10.91 -6.40
N HIS A 47 10.27 -11.79 -7.10
CA HIS A 47 11.65 -12.12 -6.71
C HIS A 47 12.61 -11.02 -7.18
N TRP A 48 12.41 -9.83 -6.63
CA TRP A 48 13.21 -8.63 -6.88
C TRP A 48 13.30 -7.81 -5.60
N PHE A 49 14.48 -7.25 -5.31
CA PHE A 49 14.65 -6.39 -4.14
C PHE A 49 13.82 -5.10 -4.29
N SER A 50 12.97 -4.82 -3.29
CA SER A 50 12.19 -3.57 -3.20
C SER A 50 11.38 -3.24 -4.45
N VAL A 51 10.52 -4.17 -4.90
CA VAL A 51 9.71 -4.04 -6.12
C VAL A 51 8.70 -2.88 -6.07
N GLY A 52 8.19 -2.54 -4.88
CA GLY A 52 7.10 -1.57 -4.70
C GLY A 52 7.34 -0.21 -5.37
N PRO A 53 8.47 0.48 -5.14
CA PRO A 53 8.75 1.79 -5.75
C PRO A 53 8.85 1.79 -7.28
N LEU A 54 9.07 0.62 -7.88
CA LEU A 54 9.27 0.48 -9.32
C LEU A 54 7.98 0.15 -10.05
N VAL A 55 7.14 -0.71 -9.44
CA VAL A 55 5.98 -1.32 -10.11
C VAL A 55 4.67 -0.63 -9.74
N ALA A 56 4.49 -0.25 -8.46
CA ALA A 56 3.20 0.16 -7.92
C ALA A 56 3.04 1.69 -7.89
N TRP A 57 2.07 2.19 -8.65
CA TRP A 57 1.75 3.61 -8.77
C TRP A 57 0.25 3.84 -8.65
N ALA A 58 -0.16 4.83 -7.88
CA ALA A 58 -1.56 5.24 -7.78
C ALA A 58 -1.66 6.71 -7.34
N GLU A 59 -2.70 7.38 -7.85
CA GLU A 59 -3.06 8.75 -7.49
C GLU A 59 -4.57 8.85 -7.28
N SER A 60 -4.98 9.48 -6.17
CA SER A 60 -6.38 9.64 -5.78
C SER A 60 -7.17 10.41 -6.83
N GLY A 61 -8.35 9.88 -7.20
CA GLY A 61 -9.21 10.48 -8.21
C GLY A 61 -8.67 10.40 -9.64
N VAL A 62 -7.54 9.71 -9.88
CA VAL A 62 -6.89 9.61 -11.18
C VAL A 62 -6.81 8.16 -11.67
N GLY A 63 -6.12 7.29 -10.95
CA GLY A 63 -5.92 5.92 -11.42
C GLY A 63 -4.85 5.15 -10.65
N ALA A 64 -4.61 3.90 -11.11
CA ALA A 64 -3.51 3.07 -10.65
C ALA A 64 -2.81 2.37 -11.82
N VAL A 65 -1.50 2.17 -11.68
CA VAL A 65 -0.64 1.56 -12.71
C VAL A 65 0.29 0.54 -12.07
N ALA A 66 0.43 -0.62 -12.72
CA ALA A 66 1.47 -1.60 -12.45
C ALA A 66 2.33 -1.78 -13.72
N THR A 67 3.64 -1.52 -13.65
CA THR A 67 4.58 -1.74 -14.76
C THR A 67 5.63 -2.73 -14.35
N GLN A 68 5.88 -3.77 -15.16
CA GLN A 68 6.70 -4.93 -14.79
C GLN A 68 7.34 -5.62 -15.99
N SER A 69 7.97 -6.79 -15.80
CA SER A 69 8.80 -7.53 -16.76
C SER A 69 10.14 -6.82 -16.97
N PHE A 70 10.59 -6.57 -18.19
CA PHE A 70 11.70 -5.63 -18.41
C PHE A 70 11.15 -4.22 -18.23
N ILE A 71 11.12 -3.80 -16.97
CA ILE A 71 10.39 -2.64 -16.51
C ILE A 71 10.87 -1.33 -17.16
N ASP A 72 9.92 -0.48 -17.51
CA ASP A 72 10.12 0.96 -17.65
C ASP A 72 9.25 1.66 -16.59
N PRO A 73 9.83 2.21 -15.52
CA PRO A 73 9.07 2.89 -14.48
C PRO A 73 8.28 4.10 -14.97
N ASN A 74 8.65 4.69 -16.14
CA ASN A 74 7.96 5.86 -16.68
C ASN A 74 6.49 5.59 -17.02
N TYR A 75 6.10 4.34 -17.27
CA TYR A 75 4.68 3.98 -17.46
C TYR A 75 3.81 4.34 -16.25
N GLY A 76 4.37 4.33 -15.03
CA GLY A 76 3.68 4.73 -13.81
C GLY A 76 3.30 6.22 -13.83
N PRO A 77 4.26 7.15 -13.66
CA PRO A 77 3.96 8.58 -13.57
C PRO A 77 3.35 9.14 -14.86
N LEU A 78 3.85 8.75 -16.05
CA LEU A 78 3.29 9.25 -17.32
C LEU A 78 1.88 8.72 -17.60
N GLY A 79 1.58 7.46 -17.22
CA GLY A 79 0.22 6.91 -17.30
C GLY A 79 -0.74 7.68 -16.42
N LEU A 80 -0.35 7.97 -15.16
CA LEU A 80 -1.15 8.79 -14.26
C LEU A 80 -1.33 10.22 -14.79
N GLU A 81 -0.31 10.87 -15.32
CA GLU A 81 -0.43 12.21 -15.90
C GLU A 81 -1.39 12.24 -17.10
N LEU A 82 -1.37 11.23 -17.99
CA LEU A 82 -2.30 11.13 -19.09
C LEU A 82 -3.75 10.93 -18.60
N MET A 83 -3.97 10.05 -17.61
CA MET A 83 -5.30 9.84 -17.02
C MET A 83 -5.77 11.10 -16.28
N LYS A 84 -4.91 11.82 -15.57
CA LYS A 84 -5.18 13.10 -14.95
C LYS A 84 -5.56 14.20 -15.95
N ALA A 85 -5.02 14.13 -17.16
CA ALA A 85 -5.38 14.98 -18.28
C ALA A 85 -6.70 14.57 -18.98
N GLY A 86 -7.46 13.61 -18.41
CA GLY A 86 -8.76 13.17 -18.90
C GLY A 86 -8.70 12.08 -19.98
N ARG A 87 -7.56 11.37 -20.11
CA ARG A 87 -7.48 10.18 -20.96
C ARG A 87 -7.95 8.95 -20.20
N THR A 88 -8.63 8.04 -20.89
CA THR A 88 -8.93 6.72 -20.32
C THR A 88 -7.66 5.91 -20.13
N ALA A 89 -7.71 4.89 -19.27
CA ALA A 89 -6.59 3.96 -19.08
C ALA A 89 -6.10 3.36 -20.42
N GLN A 90 -7.02 3.04 -21.35
CA GLN A 90 -6.68 2.51 -22.66
C GLN A 90 -5.96 3.55 -23.53
N GLU A 91 -6.45 4.80 -23.58
CA GLU A 91 -5.79 5.86 -24.36
C GLU A 91 -4.39 6.18 -23.80
N ALA A 92 -4.23 6.17 -22.47
CA ALA A 92 -2.94 6.35 -21.81
C ALA A 92 -1.97 5.20 -22.16
N MET A 93 -2.44 3.95 -22.10
CA MET A 93 -1.67 2.76 -22.49
C MET A 93 -1.22 2.85 -23.95
N ASP A 94 -2.13 3.12 -24.88
CA ASP A 94 -1.84 3.17 -26.30
C ASP A 94 -0.83 4.27 -26.63
N ALA A 95 -0.94 5.44 -26.03
CA ALA A 95 0.00 6.54 -26.20
C ALA A 95 1.43 6.15 -25.80
N LEU A 96 1.60 5.52 -24.63
CA LEU A 96 2.91 5.12 -24.13
C LEU A 96 3.51 3.96 -24.93
N ILE A 97 2.72 2.93 -25.23
CA ILE A 97 3.15 1.78 -26.03
C ILE A 97 3.57 2.19 -27.45
N SER A 98 2.89 3.16 -28.06
CA SER A 98 3.20 3.61 -29.42
C SER A 98 4.59 4.21 -29.57
N THR A 99 5.15 4.74 -28.49
CA THR A 99 6.45 5.41 -28.46
C THR A 99 7.57 4.57 -27.83
N ASP A 100 7.25 3.43 -27.20
CA ASP A 100 8.25 2.54 -26.59
C ASP A 100 8.79 1.52 -27.61
N ALA A 101 10.03 1.71 -28.04
CA ALA A 101 10.73 0.75 -28.89
C ALA A 101 10.96 -0.62 -28.19
N GLY A 102 10.91 -0.67 -26.87
CA GLY A 102 11.07 -1.88 -26.05
C GLY A 102 9.75 -2.54 -25.64
N LYS A 103 8.61 -2.15 -26.17
CA LYS A 103 7.28 -2.60 -25.76
C LYS A 103 7.12 -4.12 -25.70
N ASP A 104 7.76 -4.86 -26.61
CA ASP A 104 7.60 -6.31 -26.70
C ASP A 104 8.07 -7.07 -25.45
N VAL A 105 8.86 -6.45 -24.60
CA VAL A 105 9.30 -7.04 -23.32
C VAL A 105 8.63 -6.41 -22.11
N ARG A 106 7.65 -5.49 -22.29
CA ARG A 106 6.91 -4.85 -21.19
C ARG A 106 5.68 -5.66 -20.80
N GLN A 107 5.27 -5.49 -19.54
CA GLN A 107 3.94 -5.89 -19.08
C GLN A 107 3.39 -4.80 -18.17
N VAL A 108 2.23 -4.26 -18.52
CA VAL A 108 1.65 -3.08 -17.84
C VAL A 108 0.16 -3.28 -17.64
N GLY A 109 -0.35 -2.96 -16.46
CA GLY A 109 -1.78 -2.84 -16.17
C GLY A 109 -2.11 -1.42 -15.70
N MET A 110 -3.22 -0.86 -16.18
CA MET A 110 -3.71 0.47 -15.79
C MET A 110 -5.20 0.42 -15.50
N ILE A 111 -5.65 1.25 -14.58
CA ILE A 111 -7.07 1.51 -14.31
C ILE A 111 -7.25 3.00 -14.01
N ASP A 112 -8.27 3.63 -14.60
CA ASP A 112 -8.61 5.02 -14.33
C ASP A 112 -9.68 5.17 -13.22
N ALA A 113 -9.99 6.42 -12.87
CA ALA A 113 -10.97 6.74 -11.83
C ALA A 113 -12.41 6.32 -12.17
N ASP A 114 -12.73 6.10 -13.44
CA ASP A 114 -14.04 5.62 -13.89
C ASP A 114 -14.14 4.08 -13.88
N GLY A 115 -13.00 3.40 -13.66
CA GLY A 115 -12.90 1.93 -13.63
C GLY A 115 -12.64 1.31 -14.99
N ASN A 116 -12.30 2.11 -16.02
CA ASN A 116 -11.82 1.55 -17.27
C ASN A 116 -10.44 0.95 -17.07
N THR A 117 -10.24 -0.27 -17.55
CA THR A 117 -8.98 -1.00 -17.41
C THR A 117 -8.29 -1.17 -18.74
N ALA A 118 -6.97 -1.11 -18.74
CA ALA A 118 -6.13 -1.47 -19.86
C ALA A 118 -5.01 -2.38 -19.38
N VAL A 119 -4.64 -3.38 -20.17
CA VAL A 119 -3.52 -4.27 -19.87
C VAL A 119 -2.76 -4.62 -21.13
N PHE A 120 -1.45 -4.65 -21.04
CA PHE A 120 -0.56 -5.01 -22.13
C PHE A 120 0.46 -6.05 -21.65
N THR A 121 0.63 -7.11 -22.44
CA THR A 121 1.71 -8.10 -22.28
C THR A 121 2.42 -8.22 -23.61
N GLY A 122 3.67 -7.80 -23.67
CA GLY A 122 4.49 -7.82 -24.90
C GLY A 122 4.83 -9.25 -25.33
N ASN A 123 4.99 -9.44 -26.62
CA ASN A 123 5.20 -10.76 -27.26
C ASN A 123 6.52 -11.46 -26.88
N SER A 124 7.48 -10.70 -26.36
CA SER A 124 8.81 -11.18 -25.91
C SER A 124 8.96 -11.21 -24.39
N THR A 125 7.85 -11.11 -23.62
CA THR A 125 7.88 -11.38 -22.19
C THR A 125 8.25 -12.82 -21.92
N ILE A 126 8.97 -13.08 -20.82
CA ILE A 126 9.42 -14.43 -20.50
C ILE A 126 8.20 -15.36 -20.28
N PRO A 127 8.20 -16.58 -20.88
CA PRO A 127 7.07 -17.51 -20.87
C PRO A 127 6.45 -17.76 -19.49
N TYR A 128 5.21 -18.27 -19.53
CA TYR A 128 4.23 -18.20 -18.46
C TYR A 128 3.98 -16.73 -18.07
N ALA A 129 3.72 -15.93 -19.11
CA ALA A 129 3.26 -14.55 -19.04
C ALA A 129 1.85 -14.45 -19.59
N GLY A 130 1.01 -13.67 -18.93
CA GLY A 130 -0.36 -13.44 -19.33
C GLY A 130 -1.06 -12.45 -18.40
N HIS A 131 -2.30 -12.17 -18.73
CA HIS A 131 -3.13 -11.25 -17.99
C HIS A 131 -4.61 -11.64 -18.09
N LYS A 132 -5.41 -11.08 -17.20
CA LYS A 132 -6.87 -11.13 -17.28
C LYS A 132 -7.45 -9.80 -16.85
N MET A 133 -8.45 -9.32 -17.59
CA MET A 133 -9.25 -8.15 -17.24
C MET A 133 -10.63 -8.59 -16.76
N GLY A 134 -11.15 -7.90 -15.76
CA GLY A 134 -12.52 -7.99 -15.32
C GLY A 134 -13.10 -6.61 -15.06
N LYS A 135 -14.27 -6.56 -14.48
CA LYS A 135 -14.91 -5.28 -14.15
C LYS A 135 -14.13 -4.59 -13.01
N ASN A 136 -13.61 -3.41 -13.28
CA ASN A 136 -12.83 -2.59 -12.35
C ASN A 136 -11.50 -3.22 -11.87
N TYR A 137 -10.90 -4.14 -12.62
CA TYR A 137 -9.56 -4.66 -12.28
C TYR A 137 -8.85 -5.27 -13.50
N SER A 138 -7.53 -5.37 -13.41
CA SER A 138 -6.73 -6.28 -14.21
C SER A 138 -5.64 -6.94 -13.37
N VAL A 139 -5.37 -8.22 -13.68
CA VAL A 139 -4.27 -9.00 -13.14
C VAL A 139 -3.30 -9.34 -14.26
N GLN A 140 -2.03 -9.28 -13.97
CA GLN A 140 -0.95 -9.59 -14.91
C GLN A 140 0.20 -10.29 -14.20
N ALA A 141 0.81 -11.26 -14.91
CA ALA A 141 1.94 -12.03 -14.39
C ALA A 141 2.90 -12.43 -15.51
N ASN A 142 4.18 -12.55 -15.21
CA ASN A 142 5.21 -12.99 -16.15
C ASN A 142 6.29 -13.80 -15.43
N LEU A 143 6.91 -14.77 -16.11
CA LEU A 143 7.90 -15.72 -15.57
C LEU A 143 7.33 -16.49 -14.37
N MET A 144 6.10 -16.94 -14.47
CA MET A 144 5.46 -17.71 -13.40
C MET A 144 5.85 -19.19 -13.48
N GLU A 145 5.59 -19.91 -12.39
CA GLU A 145 5.75 -21.38 -12.37
C GLU A 145 4.70 -22.06 -13.25
N LYS A 146 3.49 -21.48 -13.34
CA LYS A 146 2.37 -22.01 -14.13
C LYS A 146 1.65 -20.90 -14.91
N SER A 147 1.03 -21.28 -16.02
CA SER A 147 0.20 -20.40 -16.85
C SER A 147 -1.20 -20.14 -16.28
N THR A 148 -1.52 -20.67 -15.10
CA THR A 148 -2.81 -20.51 -14.42
C THR A 148 -2.81 -19.43 -13.35
N VAL A 149 -1.66 -18.78 -13.09
CA VAL A 149 -1.49 -17.83 -11.99
C VAL A 149 -2.43 -16.64 -12.10
N TRP A 150 -2.55 -16.00 -13.26
CA TRP A 150 -3.45 -14.84 -13.44
C TRP A 150 -4.93 -15.21 -13.40
N ASP A 151 -5.32 -16.42 -13.80
CA ASP A 151 -6.69 -16.90 -13.64
C ASP A 151 -7.03 -17.14 -12.16
N ALA A 152 -6.11 -17.72 -11.38
CA ALA A 152 -6.26 -17.89 -9.95
C ALA A 152 -6.39 -16.54 -9.22
N MET A 153 -5.57 -15.53 -9.60
CA MET A 153 -5.67 -14.16 -9.07
C MET A 153 -7.04 -13.54 -9.34
N ALA A 154 -7.50 -13.62 -10.59
CA ALA A 154 -8.79 -13.06 -11.00
C ALA A 154 -9.95 -13.69 -10.25
N HIS A 155 -9.99 -15.04 -10.19
CA HIS A 155 -11.01 -15.76 -9.47
C HIS A 155 -11.05 -15.41 -7.98
N ALA A 156 -9.89 -15.32 -7.34
CA ALA A 156 -9.79 -14.96 -5.93
C ALA A 156 -10.26 -13.51 -5.67
N PHE A 157 -9.88 -12.55 -6.53
CA PHE A 157 -10.34 -11.16 -6.43
C PHE A 157 -11.86 -11.05 -6.58
N GLU A 158 -12.44 -11.74 -7.58
CA GLU A 158 -13.89 -11.70 -7.87
C GLU A 158 -14.74 -12.36 -6.78
N SER A 159 -14.22 -13.42 -6.15
CA SER A 159 -14.93 -14.20 -5.14
C SER A 159 -14.70 -13.74 -3.71
N SER A 160 -13.80 -12.77 -3.50
CA SER A 160 -13.48 -12.28 -2.15
C SER A 160 -14.41 -11.14 -1.71
N ASP A 161 -14.74 -11.16 -0.42
CA ASP A 161 -15.39 -10.06 0.29
C ASP A 161 -14.37 -9.16 0.99
N GLY A 162 -14.82 -7.98 1.44
CA GLY A 162 -14.01 -7.02 2.20
C GLY A 162 -13.64 -5.77 1.40
N ASP A 163 -12.78 -4.94 2.00
CA ASP A 163 -12.28 -3.71 1.39
C ASP A 163 -11.31 -3.99 0.24
N LEU A 164 -10.97 -2.93 -0.52
CA LEU A 164 -10.07 -3.07 -1.67
C LEU A 164 -8.72 -3.67 -1.28
N ALA A 165 -8.17 -3.31 -0.12
CA ALA A 165 -6.88 -3.84 0.33
C ALA A 165 -6.95 -5.35 0.58
N GLU A 166 -8.07 -5.86 1.15
CA GLU A 166 -8.28 -7.30 1.33
C GLU A 166 -8.34 -8.03 -0.01
N LYS A 167 -9.14 -7.54 -0.95
CA LYS A 167 -9.30 -8.13 -2.28
C LYS A 167 -7.98 -8.20 -3.06
N LEU A 168 -7.20 -7.12 -3.02
CA LEU A 168 -5.87 -7.06 -3.63
C LEU A 168 -4.91 -8.09 -3.00
N LEU A 169 -4.95 -8.21 -1.68
CA LEU A 169 -4.09 -9.13 -0.95
C LEU A 169 -4.44 -10.59 -1.23
N VAL A 170 -5.74 -10.94 -1.25
CA VAL A 170 -6.22 -12.29 -1.59
C VAL A 170 -5.82 -12.69 -3.01
N ALA A 171 -5.81 -11.75 -3.96
CA ALA A 171 -5.31 -12.00 -5.31
C ALA A 171 -3.81 -12.35 -5.32
N LEU A 172 -2.98 -11.63 -4.55
CA LEU A 172 -1.54 -11.98 -4.43
C LEU A 172 -1.33 -13.34 -3.74
N GLU A 173 -2.13 -13.67 -2.73
CA GLU A 173 -2.06 -14.97 -2.05
C GLU A 173 -2.45 -16.11 -2.99
N ALA A 174 -3.48 -15.93 -3.82
CA ALA A 174 -3.87 -16.90 -4.82
C ALA A 174 -2.75 -17.15 -5.83
N ALA A 175 -2.12 -16.08 -6.33
CA ALA A 175 -0.94 -16.20 -7.20
C ALA A 175 0.18 -16.99 -6.55
N GLN A 176 0.48 -16.69 -5.27
CA GLN A 176 1.55 -17.37 -4.54
C GLN A 176 1.23 -18.85 -4.29
N ASN A 177 -0.05 -19.19 -4.01
CA ASN A 177 -0.50 -20.57 -3.80
C ASN A 177 -0.50 -21.38 -5.10
N GLU A 178 -0.69 -20.72 -6.25
CA GLU A 178 -0.63 -21.34 -7.57
C GLU A 178 0.82 -21.59 -8.06
N GLY A 179 1.81 -21.12 -7.30
CA GLY A 179 3.25 -21.27 -7.58
C GLY A 179 3.99 -19.94 -7.57
N GLY A 180 3.38 -18.90 -8.15
CA GLY A 180 3.95 -17.56 -8.21
C GLY A 180 5.16 -17.44 -9.15
N ASP A 181 6.11 -16.58 -8.79
CA ASP A 181 7.36 -16.36 -9.52
C ASP A 181 8.26 -17.60 -9.43
N ILE A 182 8.65 -18.18 -10.55
CA ILE A 182 9.48 -19.40 -10.60
C ILE A 182 10.83 -19.25 -9.89
N ARG A 183 11.32 -18.03 -9.75
CA ARG A 183 12.59 -17.74 -9.05
C ARG A 183 12.43 -17.72 -7.53
N GLY A 184 11.21 -17.64 -7.01
CA GLY A 184 10.88 -17.57 -5.60
C GLY A 184 10.27 -16.24 -5.16
N LYS A 185 10.48 -15.87 -3.90
CA LYS A 185 9.82 -14.77 -3.20
C LYS A 185 10.87 -13.82 -2.64
N GLN A 186 10.68 -12.51 -2.77
CA GLN A 186 11.61 -11.56 -2.14
C GLN A 186 10.92 -10.30 -1.62
N SER A 187 10.10 -9.63 -2.41
CA SER A 187 9.46 -8.38 -2.00
C SER A 187 7.99 -8.33 -2.40
N ALA A 188 7.21 -7.49 -1.72
CA ALA A 188 5.82 -7.23 -2.06
C ALA A 188 5.44 -5.79 -1.68
N ALA A 189 4.40 -5.27 -2.30
CA ALA A 189 3.85 -3.97 -1.93
C ALA A 189 2.33 -3.92 -2.19
N ILE A 190 1.67 -3.04 -1.45
CA ILE A 190 0.29 -2.62 -1.69
C ILE A 190 0.21 -1.11 -1.53
N LEU A 191 -0.41 -0.46 -2.50
CA LEU A 191 -0.74 0.96 -2.48
C LEU A 191 -2.23 1.11 -2.76
N VAL A 192 -2.97 1.69 -1.82
CA VAL A 192 -4.39 2.03 -1.98
C VAL A 192 -4.57 3.50 -1.65
N VAL A 193 -5.22 4.21 -2.55
CA VAL A 193 -5.53 5.63 -2.41
C VAL A 193 -7.03 5.87 -2.38
N SER A 194 -7.46 6.99 -1.79
CA SER A 194 -8.87 7.40 -1.75
C SER A 194 -9.44 7.62 -3.16
N GLY A 195 -10.76 7.48 -3.31
CA GLY A 195 -11.45 7.73 -4.59
C GLY A 195 -11.48 9.20 -4.96
N GLU A 196 -11.41 10.10 -3.97
CA GLU A 196 -11.42 11.54 -4.15
C GLU A 196 -10.12 12.14 -3.61
N ALA A 197 -9.53 13.06 -4.38
CA ALA A 197 -8.32 13.76 -3.99
C ALA A 197 -8.64 14.89 -3.00
N THR A 198 -8.02 14.89 -1.83
CA THR A 198 -8.14 15.98 -0.84
C THR A 198 -7.22 17.17 -1.15
N GLY A 199 -6.30 17.01 -2.10
CA GLY A 199 -5.19 17.93 -2.34
C GLY A 199 -3.96 17.69 -1.45
N PHE A 200 -4.04 16.71 -0.55
CA PHE A 200 -2.96 16.29 0.35
C PHE A 200 -2.60 14.83 0.10
N PRO A 201 -1.68 14.53 -0.82
CA PRO A 201 -1.38 13.14 -1.24
C PRO A 201 -1.00 12.19 -0.09
N TRP A 202 -0.46 12.71 1.01
CA TRP A 202 -0.13 11.90 2.20
C TRP A 202 -1.37 11.52 3.02
N VAL A 203 -2.47 12.28 2.95
CA VAL A 203 -3.79 11.94 3.53
C VAL A 203 -4.51 10.93 2.65
N ASP A 204 -4.41 11.09 1.35
CA ASP A 204 -5.09 10.28 0.36
C ASP A 204 -4.57 8.83 0.30
N ARG A 205 -3.35 8.57 0.79
CA ARG A 205 -2.78 7.21 0.86
C ARG A 205 -3.30 6.43 2.05
N ILE A 206 -4.32 5.61 1.82
CA ILE A 206 -4.91 4.74 2.86
C ILE A 206 -3.94 3.63 3.25
N PHE A 207 -3.36 2.96 2.25
CA PHE A 207 -2.28 2.00 2.43
C PHE A 207 -1.12 2.35 1.49
N ASP A 208 0.11 2.42 2.01
CA ASP A 208 1.37 2.42 1.28
C ASP A 208 2.33 1.53 2.07
N LEU A 209 2.25 0.23 1.84
CA LEU A 209 3.00 -0.78 2.60
C LEU A 209 3.93 -1.52 1.66
N ARG A 210 5.20 -1.59 2.03
CA ARG A 210 6.27 -2.12 1.18
C ARG A 210 7.17 -3.04 1.97
N ILE A 211 7.29 -4.28 1.51
CA ILE A 211 8.23 -5.26 2.01
C ILE A 211 9.40 -5.29 1.02
N ALA A 212 10.53 -4.73 1.40
CA ALA A 212 11.69 -4.62 0.52
C ALA A 212 12.40 -5.97 0.30
N ASP A 213 12.49 -6.78 1.36
CA ASP A 213 13.14 -8.10 1.34
C ASP A 213 12.60 -8.96 2.48
N HIS A 214 12.00 -10.12 2.17
CA HIS A 214 11.46 -11.07 3.14
C HIS A 214 11.26 -12.46 2.51
N PRO A 215 11.50 -13.57 3.21
CA PRO A 215 11.30 -14.92 2.68
C PRO A 215 9.82 -15.27 2.40
N THR A 216 8.88 -14.57 3.03
CA THR A 216 7.42 -14.72 2.83
C THR A 216 6.75 -13.35 2.70
N PRO A 217 7.04 -12.55 1.63
CA PRO A 217 6.68 -11.14 1.58
C PRO A 217 5.17 -10.89 1.55
N VAL A 218 4.37 -11.74 0.89
CA VAL A 218 2.90 -11.61 0.85
C VAL A 218 2.28 -11.87 2.24
N LYS A 219 2.79 -12.88 2.97
CA LYS A 219 2.36 -13.14 4.35
C LYS A 219 2.69 -11.98 5.29
N GLU A 220 3.88 -11.41 5.15
CA GLU A 220 4.29 -10.24 5.92
C GLU A 220 3.47 -9.00 5.53
N LEU A 221 3.16 -8.82 4.24
CA LEU A 221 2.29 -7.75 3.77
C LEU A 221 0.88 -7.85 4.40
N ARG A 222 0.31 -9.07 4.50
CA ARG A 222 -0.96 -9.31 5.21
C ARG A 222 -0.88 -8.86 6.66
N ARG A 223 0.19 -9.22 7.37
CA ARG A 223 0.40 -8.78 8.75
C ARG A 223 0.42 -7.25 8.86
N LEU A 224 1.12 -6.56 7.94
CA LEU A 224 1.18 -5.10 7.94
C LEU A 224 -0.16 -4.45 7.57
N VAL A 225 -0.96 -5.05 6.67
CA VAL A 225 -2.32 -4.56 6.36
C VAL A 225 -3.20 -4.60 7.61
N GLN A 226 -3.19 -5.70 8.38
CA GLN A 226 -3.93 -5.80 9.63
C GLN A 226 -3.44 -4.78 10.67
N LEU A 227 -2.12 -4.64 10.80
CA LEU A 227 -1.53 -3.65 11.70
C LEU A 227 -1.93 -2.22 11.30
N LYS A 228 -1.90 -1.89 10.01
CA LYS A 228 -2.36 -0.57 9.51
C LYS A 228 -3.83 -0.33 9.83
N ARG A 229 -4.71 -1.34 9.70
CA ARG A 229 -6.12 -1.23 10.09
C ARG A 229 -6.27 -0.89 11.58
N ALA A 230 -5.48 -1.53 12.46
CA ALA A 230 -5.48 -1.19 13.87
C ALA A 230 -5.08 0.28 14.10
N TYR A 231 -4.02 0.75 13.44
CA TYR A 231 -3.61 2.16 13.52
C TYR A 231 -4.63 3.15 12.91
N LEU A 232 -5.37 2.75 11.89
CA LEU A 232 -6.49 3.58 11.37
C LEU A 232 -7.59 3.73 12.42
N LYS A 233 -7.88 2.66 13.19
CA LYS A 233 -8.83 2.73 14.31
C LYS A 233 -8.31 3.54 15.50
N LEU A 234 -7.01 3.50 15.79
CA LEU A 234 -6.40 4.41 16.77
C LEU A 234 -6.56 5.87 16.34
N ASN A 235 -6.25 6.20 15.09
CA ASN A 235 -6.41 7.55 14.55
C ASN A 235 -7.89 8.02 14.59
N GLU A 236 -8.83 7.12 14.29
CA GLU A 236 -10.27 7.40 14.44
C GLU A 236 -10.62 7.73 15.91
N GLY A 237 -10.05 6.98 16.85
CA GLY A 237 -10.18 7.27 18.28
C GLY A 237 -9.67 8.67 18.65
N ASP A 238 -8.49 9.06 18.16
CA ASP A 238 -7.90 10.39 18.37
C ASP A 238 -8.80 11.52 17.82
N GLU A 239 -9.42 11.30 16.66
CA GLU A 239 -10.40 12.25 16.11
C GLU A 239 -11.63 12.41 17.03
N TRP A 240 -12.14 11.30 17.60
CA TRP A 240 -13.27 11.35 18.51
C TRP A 240 -12.90 12.03 19.85
N VAL A 241 -11.69 11.82 20.37
CA VAL A 241 -11.16 12.56 21.53
C VAL A 241 -11.16 14.06 21.23
N THR A 242 -10.62 14.47 20.07
CA THR A 242 -10.59 15.88 19.65
C THR A 242 -12.00 16.50 19.54
N LYS A 243 -12.99 15.69 19.17
CA LYS A 243 -14.41 16.08 19.10
C LYS A 243 -15.14 15.96 20.45
N HIS A 244 -14.46 15.62 21.53
CA HIS A 244 -15.01 15.36 22.88
C HIS A 244 -16.10 14.27 22.91
N GLN A 245 -16.00 13.26 22.02
CA GLN A 245 -16.93 12.13 21.94
C GLN A 245 -16.28 10.86 22.53
N MET A 246 -16.06 10.85 23.84
CA MET A 246 -15.25 9.83 24.53
C MET A 246 -15.79 8.40 24.37
N GLU A 247 -17.10 8.18 24.35
CA GLU A 247 -17.68 6.84 24.12
C GLU A 247 -17.30 6.27 22.75
N LYS A 248 -17.31 7.11 21.71
CA LYS A 248 -16.89 6.70 20.36
C LYS A 248 -15.37 6.48 20.28
N ALA A 249 -14.61 7.31 20.98
CA ALA A 249 -13.16 7.14 21.07
C ALA A 249 -12.80 5.79 21.71
N VAL A 250 -13.41 5.46 22.84
CA VAL A 250 -13.23 4.16 23.52
C VAL A 250 -13.58 3.02 22.57
N SER A 251 -14.74 3.09 21.88
CA SER A 251 -15.16 2.06 20.94
C SER A 251 -14.16 1.85 19.79
N ALA A 252 -13.65 2.93 19.20
CA ALA A 252 -12.66 2.86 18.13
C ALA A 252 -11.33 2.25 18.60
N TYR A 253 -10.86 2.64 19.76
CA TYR A 253 -9.64 2.08 20.35
C TYR A 253 -9.81 0.60 20.77
N GLU A 254 -10.97 0.20 21.31
CA GLU A 254 -11.26 -1.21 21.61
C GLU A 254 -11.28 -2.05 20.33
N GLU A 255 -11.87 -1.53 19.25
CA GLU A 255 -11.82 -2.17 17.93
C GLU A 255 -10.37 -2.35 17.48
N ALA A 256 -9.51 -1.32 17.61
CA ALA A 256 -8.08 -1.43 17.30
C ALA A 256 -7.42 -2.60 18.06
N THR A 257 -7.73 -2.76 19.35
CA THR A 257 -7.16 -3.86 20.17
C THR A 257 -7.69 -5.24 19.80
N SER A 258 -8.80 -5.33 19.07
CA SER A 258 -9.36 -6.59 18.58
C SER A 258 -8.74 -7.07 17.27
N LEU A 259 -8.20 -6.14 16.47
CA LEU A 259 -7.63 -6.41 15.14
C LEU A 259 -6.25 -7.06 15.20
N VAL A 260 -5.49 -6.82 16.27
CA VAL A 260 -4.10 -7.28 16.42
C VAL A 260 -3.79 -7.67 17.86
N GLU A 261 -2.80 -8.54 18.06
CA GLU A 261 -2.31 -8.86 19.40
C GLU A 261 -1.54 -7.67 20.00
N ASP A 262 -1.60 -7.47 21.31
CA ASP A 262 -0.95 -6.38 22.02
C ASP A 262 0.55 -6.22 21.68
N LYS A 263 1.25 -7.33 21.49
CA LYS A 263 2.67 -7.33 21.11
C LYS A 263 2.95 -6.69 19.75
N GLN A 264 1.97 -6.65 18.85
CA GLN A 264 2.16 -6.08 17.51
C GLN A 264 2.16 -4.55 17.51
N THR A 265 1.55 -3.95 18.54
CA THR A 265 1.59 -2.50 18.82
C THR A 265 2.47 -2.17 20.01
N ASN A 266 3.23 -3.14 20.56
CA ASN A 266 4.00 -2.98 21.79
C ASN A 266 3.15 -2.47 22.97
N GLY A 267 1.85 -2.81 23.01
CA GLY A 267 0.93 -2.36 24.04
C GLY A 267 0.35 -0.95 23.85
N GLU A 268 0.66 -0.27 22.74
CA GLU A 268 0.19 1.08 22.45
C GLU A 268 -1.33 1.16 22.37
N ALA A 269 -1.96 0.25 21.62
CA ALA A 269 -3.41 0.25 21.45
C ALA A 269 -4.14 0.16 22.82
N PRO A 270 -3.91 -0.84 23.68
CA PRO A 270 -4.54 -0.85 24.99
C PRO A 270 -4.12 0.32 25.89
N PHE A 271 -2.92 0.88 25.74
CA PHE A 271 -2.51 2.05 26.53
C PHE A 271 -3.44 3.25 26.29
N TRP A 272 -3.72 3.57 25.02
CA TRP A 272 -4.59 4.70 24.68
C TRP A 272 -6.05 4.45 25.05
N VAL A 273 -6.55 3.21 24.99
CA VAL A 273 -7.86 2.87 25.62
C VAL A 273 -7.86 3.27 27.08
N GLY A 274 -6.82 2.88 27.82
CA GLY A 274 -6.69 3.20 29.24
C GLY A 274 -6.70 4.70 29.52
N VAL A 275 -5.96 5.50 28.75
CA VAL A 275 -5.90 6.97 28.87
C VAL A 275 -7.29 7.57 28.62
N THR A 276 -7.96 7.20 27.54
CA THR A 276 -9.29 7.73 27.18
C THR A 276 -10.36 7.37 28.23
N LEU A 277 -10.31 6.15 28.79
CA LEU A 277 -11.21 5.76 29.89
C LEU A 277 -10.98 6.61 31.16
N VAL A 278 -9.74 7.00 31.45
CA VAL A 278 -9.47 7.93 32.57
C VAL A 278 -10.07 9.31 32.29
N GLU A 279 -9.95 9.84 31.07
CA GLU A 279 -10.57 11.10 30.67
C GLU A 279 -12.10 11.04 30.68
N ALA A 280 -12.67 9.88 30.35
CA ALA A 280 -14.11 9.61 30.47
C ALA A 280 -14.57 9.36 31.91
N HIS A 281 -13.71 9.55 32.93
CA HIS A 281 -13.97 9.27 34.35
C HIS A 281 -14.25 7.78 34.67
N GLN A 282 -13.92 6.87 33.80
CA GLN A 282 -14.05 5.40 33.93
C GLN A 282 -12.72 4.80 34.40
N ILE A 283 -12.24 5.26 35.57
CA ILE A 283 -10.89 4.98 36.07
C ILE A 283 -10.66 3.48 36.31
N LYS A 284 -11.65 2.78 36.91
CA LYS A 284 -11.49 1.35 37.23
C LYS A 284 -11.45 0.50 35.96
N GLU A 285 -12.22 0.87 34.98
CA GLU A 285 -12.31 0.25 33.66
C GLU A 285 -11.00 0.39 32.86
N SER A 286 -10.22 1.44 33.12
CA SER A 286 -8.92 1.66 32.47
C SER A 286 -7.82 0.67 32.92
N PHE A 287 -7.89 0.14 34.16
CA PHE A 287 -6.81 -0.66 34.74
C PHE A 287 -6.47 -1.95 33.94
N PRO A 288 -7.44 -2.74 33.44
CA PRO A 288 -7.11 -3.90 32.61
C PRO A 288 -6.28 -3.55 31.37
N TYR A 289 -6.58 -2.42 30.74
CA TYR A 289 -5.90 -1.97 29.54
C TYR A 289 -4.47 -1.50 29.85
N PHE A 290 -4.28 -0.73 30.89
CA PHE A 290 -2.95 -0.35 31.36
C PHE A 290 -2.09 -1.55 31.74
N ARG A 291 -2.66 -2.61 32.36
CA ARG A 291 -1.95 -3.87 32.63
C ARG A 291 -1.52 -4.57 31.34
N ARG A 292 -2.38 -4.59 30.30
CA ARG A 292 -2.03 -5.16 28.97
C ARG A 292 -0.83 -4.42 28.37
N ALA A 293 -0.84 -3.09 28.39
CA ALA A 293 0.26 -2.27 27.91
C ALA A 293 1.57 -2.55 28.68
N TYR A 294 1.53 -2.50 30.01
CA TYR A 294 2.70 -2.74 30.86
C TYR A 294 3.34 -4.11 30.66
N ARG A 295 2.55 -5.14 30.38
CA ARG A 295 3.07 -6.50 30.09
C ARG A 295 3.88 -6.55 28.80
N GLN A 296 3.65 -5.63 27.87
CA GLN A 296 4.43 -5.55 26.64
C GLN A 296 5.71 -4.74 26.87
N ASP A 297 5.62 -3.63 27.60
CA ASP A 297 6.75 -2.75 27.89
C ASP A 297 6.52 -1.99 29.22
N GLU A 298 7.42 -2.15 30.17
CA GLU A 298 7.36 -1.45 31.47
C GLU A 298 7.50 0.07 31.35
N SER A 299 8.06 0.58 30.23
CA SER A 299 8.21 2.01 29.98
C SER A 299 6.89 2.76 29.89
N TRP A 300 5.78 2.07 29.62
CA TRP A 300 4.44 2.66 29.66
C TRP A 300 4.07 3.24 31.03
N ALA A 301 4.59 2.66 32.12
CA ALA A 301 4.38 3.20 33.47
C ALA A 301 5.12 4.52 33.68
N GLU A 302 6.27 4.73 33.03
CA GLU A 302 6.98 6.01 33.09
C GLU A 302 6.25 7.08 32.26
N LEU A 303 5.69 6.69 31.09
CA LEU A 303 4.95 7.61 30.24
C LEU A 303 3.73 8.22 30.97
N ILE A 304 3.03 7.47 31.85
CA ILE A 304 1.91 7.99 32.66
C ILE A 304 2.29 9.28 33.38
N ASN A 305 3.52 9.39 33.92
CA ASN A 305 3.98 10.59 34.61
C ASN A 305 4.24 11.80 33.71
N ARG A 306 4.35 11.60 32.42
CA ARG A 306 4.65 12.63 31.43
C ARG A 306 3.41 13.20 30.74
N LEU A 307 2.31 12.44 30.70
CA LEU A 307 1.08 12.80 29.99
C LEU A 307 0.39 14.07 30.52
N PRO A 308 0.38 14.38 31.85
CA PRO A 308 -0.23 15.60 32.34
C PRO A 308 0.35 16.87 31.75
N ALA A 309 1.66 16.92 31.54
CA ALA A 309 2.33 18.08 30.91
C ALA A 309 1.86 18.36 29.47
N ALA A 310 1.33 17.34 28.79
CA ALA A 310 0.74 17.44 27.46
C ALA A 310 -0.80 17.58 27.49
N GLY A 311 -1.42 17.63 28.67
CA GLY A 311 -2.87 17.72 28.84
C GLY A 311 -3.62 16.43 28.55
N LEU A 312 -2.92 15.28 28.45
CA LEU A 312 -3.50 13.97 28.11
C LEU A 312 -3.94 13.15 29.32
N LEU A 313 -3.64 13.60 30.53
CA LEU A 313 -4.14 13.06 31.79
C LEU A 313 -4.24 14.20 32.82
N PRO A 314 -5.11 14.09 33.83
CA PRO A 314 -5.20 15.08 34.93
C PRO A 314 -3.88 15.19 35.72
N GLU A 315 -3.54 16.40 36.20
CA GLU A 315 -2.41 16.65 37.09
C GLU A 315 -2.69 16.15 38.55
N ASP A 316 -3.26 14.95 38.69
CA ASP A 316 -3.54 14.32 39.97
C ASP A 316 -2.48 13.27 40.32
N LYS A 317 -1.51 13.64 41.14
CA LYS A 317 -0.43 12.74 41.58
C LYS A 317 -0.93 11.47 42.28
N LYS A 318 -2.09 11.50 42.94
CA LYS A 318 -2.66 10.33 43.61
C LYS A 318 -3.22 9.35 42.58
N LEU A 319 -3.95 9.86 41.61
CA LEU A 319 -4.49 9.09 40.50
C LEU A 319 -3.36 8.44 39.68
N LEU A 320 -2.32 9.21 39.30
CA LEU A 320 -1.20 8.68 38.54
C LEU A 320 -0.47 7.55 39.27
N LYS A 321 -0.22 7.71 40.57
CA LYS A 321 0.36 6.64 41.42
C LYS A 321 -0.54 5.42 41.50
N GLN A 322 -1.86 5.60 41.54
CA GLN A 322 -2.81 4.49 41.52
C GLN A 322 -2.76 3.73 40.21
N ILE A 323 -2.79 4.43 39.06
CA ILE A 323 -2.69 3.82 37.73
C ILE A 323 -1.39 2.99 37.63
N ILE A 324 -0.24 3.59 37.93
CA ILE A 324 1.06 2.92 37.90
C ILE A 324 1.10 1.68 38.81
N LYS A 325 0.50 1.75 39.99
CA LYS A 325 0.39 0.60 40.89
C LYS A 325 -0.47 -0.53 40.28
N GLU A 326 -1.57 -0.18 39.63
CA GLU A 326 -2.46 -1.15 38.98
C GLU A 326 -1.86 -1.77 37.73
N MET A 327 -1.04 -1.03 36.97
CA MET A 327 -0.29 -1.53 35.80
C MET A 327 0.64 -2.70 36.16
N LYS A 328 1.23 -2.65 37.35
CA LYS A 328 2.24 -3.63 37.81
C LYS A 328 1.65 -4.90 38.45
N LYS A 329 0.33 -5.05 38.45
CA LYS A 329 -0.36 -6.26 38.90
C LYS A 329 -0.55 -7.25 37.74
#